data_3e6978eb3d5563892ae07e9dd8d6ef20
#
_entry.id   3e6978eb3d5563892ae07e9dd8d6ef20
#
_cell.length_a   1.000
_cell.length_b   1.000
_cell.length_c   1.000
_cell.angle_alpha   90.00
_cell.angle_beta   90.00
_cell.angle_gamma   90.00
#
_symmetry.space_group_name_H-M   'P 1'
#
loop_
_entity.id
_entity.type
_entity.pdbx_description
1 polymer ?
#
loop_
_entity_poly.entity_id
_entity_poly.type
_entity_poly.pdbx_seq_one_letter_code
_entity_poly.pdbx_strand_id
1 'polypeptide(L)'
;HSVYVQWENFLNYTRSFGKHNATLMLGTSYSQNRNFGVSGNKKGDDKNLGFLQNNPLFFYFAYATSDATKDVSGGEPSYSRKLAYFGRLNYDYAGKYMAQFSLRADAADLSVLPKEKRWGYFPAVSLGWVISNEKFMEKTQNWLSHLKLRASWGQNGSTASLGGYQWNVSIGNIGHLAVGDNNDFYYINGYAPSSTGNRELKWETSEQINIGFDARFLNNRLTLSADYFNKKTKDLIVSGIKASTVVGNTFSPVNAGNVTNKGLEIELGWQDKIGDFSYSIRGNIATLKNEVTHIHESLAAIDGTSLLTYGAITRFEVGKPAWYFYGYDYIGVDDATGEPLFRDVNGDGKINENDMTDIGKGIADFTYGLTLTAAWKGIDFIVFGTGSQGNDIYSCLNRVDYNVNQLTFFTKDRWTTNNPHGSMPRANATDYTKFMKSSGSVLDGSYFKIKQIQLGYTFPKSLTKKAYIENLRLYASLEDFFTFTSYPGFDPEVTGVGSALGVDKGSYPNSKKVVLGVSLTF
;
A
#
# COMPACT_ATOMS: atom_id res chain seq x y z
N HIS A 1 24.36 3.37 -5.89
CA HIS A 1 24.98 3.34 -4.56
C HIS A 1 24.31 4.35 -3.66
N SER A 2 23.90 3.93 -2.44
CA SER A 2 23.23 4.79 -1.45
C SER A 2 24.02 4.77 -0.15
N VAL A 3 24.22 5.94 0.44
CA VAL A 3 24.80 6.10 1.78
C VAL A 3 23.82 6.85 2.64
N TYR A 4 23.36 6.19 3.70
CA TYR A 4 22.49 6.78 4.71
C TYR A 4 23.28 7.00 5.99
N VAL A 5 23.22 8.23 6.52
CA VAL A 5 23.81 8.62 7.79
C VAL A 5 22.73 9.20 8.67
N GLN A 6 22.65 8.74 9.91
CA GLN A 6 21.72 9.26 10.91
C GLN A 6 22.47 9.56 12.20
N TRP A 7 22.14 10.67 12.82
CA TRP A 7 22.66 11.08 14.11
C TRP A 7 21.51 11.51 15.00
N GLU A 8 21.38 10.86 16.13
CA GLU A 8 20.34 11.12 17.11
C GLU A 8 20.93 11.37 18.49
N ASN A 9 20.41 12.36 19.18
CA ASN A 9 20.69 12.60 20.58
C ASN A 9 19.37 12.74 21.31
N PHE A 10 19.28 12.11 22.46
CA PHE A 10 18.14 12.28 23.33
C PHE A 10 18.55 12.23 24.81
N LEU A 11 17.87 13.04 25.60
CA LEU A 11 17.97 13.11 27.05
C LEU A 11 16.68 12.58 27.66
N ASN A 12 16.79 11.61 28.54
CA ASN A 12 15.68 11.12 29.34
C ASN A 12 15.87 11.52 30.80
N TYR A 13 14.85 12.13 31.38
CA TYR A 13 14.78 12.41 32.80
C TYR A 13 13.56 11.70 33.37
N THR A 14 13.80 10.74 34.26
CA THR A 14 12.73 9.99 34.94
C THR A 14 12.76 10.29 36.42
N ARG A 15 11.59 10.60 36.98
CA ARG A 15 11.42 10.85 38.40
C ARG A 15 10.15 10.20 38.91
N SER A 16 10.28 9.47 40.04
CA SER A 16 9.17 8.92 40.80
C SER A 16 9.06 9.66 42.14
N PHE A 17 7.86 10.06 42.52
CA PHE A 17 7.56 10.72 43.81
C PHE A 17 6.20 10.23 44.31
N GLY A 18 6.24 9.39 45.34
CA GLY A 18 5.06 8.72 45.86
C GLY A 18 4.43 7.81 44.78
N LYS A 19 3.19 8.13 44.40
CA LYS A 19 2.45 7.38 43.35
C LYS A 19 2.58 7.98 41.96
N HIS A 20 3.37 9.05 41.82
CA HIS A 20 3.56 9.73 40.55
C HIS A 20 4.86 9.28 39.88
N ASN A 21 4.79 8.90 38.63
CA ASN A 21 5.94 8.60 37.81
C ASN A 21 5.90 9.53 36.57
N ALA A 22 6.96 10.26 36.33
CA ALA A 22 7.08 11.13 35.17
C ALA A 22 8.38 10.86 34.43
N THR A 23 8.33 10.81 33.12
CA THR A 23 9.49 10.71 32.24
C THR A 23 9.40 11.77 31.16
N LEU A 24 10.36 12.68 31.15
CA LEU A 24 10.56 13.67 30.11
C LEU A 24 11.68 13.20 29.18
N MET A 25 11.41 13.18 27.88
CA MET A 25 12.41 12.95 26.84
C MET A 25 12.48 14.20 25.95
N LEU A 26 13.68 14.69 25.70
CA LEU A 26 13.97 15.71 24.69
C LEU A 26 15.01 15.18 23.74
N GLY A 27 14.86 15.43 22.45
CA GLY A 27 15.79 14.90 21.47
C GLY A 27 15.88 15.69 20.18
N THR A 28 16.92 15.40 19.43
CA THR A 28 17.15 15.88 18.08
C THR A 28 17.62 14.74 17.19
N SER A 29 17.21 14.76 15.94
CA SER A 29 17.61 13.78 14.93
C SER A 29 18.00 14.51 13.66
N TYR A 30 19.14 14.17 13.10
CA TYR A 30 19.57 14.57 11.76
C TYR A 30 19.78 13.34 10.92
N SER A 31 19.27 13.33 9.70
CA SER A 31 19.54 12.26 8.74
C SER A 31 19.87 12.82 7.37
N GLN A 32 20.76 12.14 6.67
CA GLN A 32 21.13 12.43 5.30
C GLN A 32 21.16 11.12 4.50
N ASN A 33 20.46 11.11 3.39
CA ASN A 33 20.59 10.06 2.38
C ASN A 33 21.30 10.68 1.17
N ARG A 34 22.37 10.04 0.73
CA ARG A 34 23.13 10.38 -0.47
C ARG A 34 22.99 9.24 -1.46
N ASN A 35 22.39 9.52 -2.60
CA ASN A 35 22.25 8.55 -3.68
C ASN A 35 23.06 8.99 -4.88
N PHE A 36 23.83 8.07 -5.43
CA PHE A 36 24.51 8.25 -6.70
C PHE A 36 24.50 6.95 -7.48
N GLY A 37 24.41 7.05 -8.77
CA GLY A 37 24.40 5.90 -9.64
C GLY A 37 25.00 6.22 -11.00
N VAL A 38 25.56 5.20 -11.59
CA VAL A 38 25.90 5.16 -13.00
C VAL A 38 25.07 4.04 -13.61
N SER A 39 24.34 4.33 -14.66
CA SER A 39 23.65 3.32 -15.44
C SER A 39 24.28 3.23 -16.82
N GLY A 40 24.44 2.03 -17.32
CA GLY A 40 24.90 1.77 -18.67
C GLY A 40 23.87 0.90 -19.39
N ASN A 41 23.54 1.26 -20.60
CA ASN A 41 22.69 0.45 -21.48
C ASN A 41 23.46 0.14 -22.76
N LYS A 42 23.44 -1.14 -23.14
CA LYS A 42 24.03 -1.61 -24.39
C LYS A 42 22.98 -2.45 -25.10
N LYS A 43 22.47 -1.98 -26.23
CA LYS A 43 21.52 -2.71 -27.06
C LYS A 43 22.31 -3.54 -28.07
N GLY A 44 22.03 -4.83 -28.17
CA GLY A 44 22.53 -5.69 -29.23
C GLY A 44 21.75 -5.53 -30.52
N ASP A 45 22.35 -5.94 -31.64
CA ASP A 45 21.64 -6.10 -32.90
C ASP A 45 20.72 -7.32 -32.80
N ASP A 46 19.42 -7.12 -33.02
CA ASP A 46 18.37 -8.16 -32.91
C ASP A 46 18.62 -9.38 -33.80
N LYS A 47 19.40 -9.23 -34.87
CA LYS A 47 19.67 -10.31 -35.81
C LYS A 47 20.62 -11.40 -35.31
N ASN A 48 21.45 -11.08 -34.31
CA ASN A 48 22.51 -11.98 -33.82
C ASN A 48 22.30 -12.49 -32.39
N LEU A 49 21.19 -12.15 -31.73
CA LEU A 49 20.97 -12.44 -30.30
C LEU A 49 19.92 -13.53 -30.03
N GLY A 50 19.40 -14.23 -31.05
CA GLY A 50 18.23 -15.10 -30.91
C GLY A 50 18.29 -16.18 -29.84
N PHE A 51 19.48 -16.65 -29.46
CA PHE A 51 19.65 -17.63 -28.37
C PHE A 51 19.94 -16.98 -27.00
N LEU A 52 20.38 -15.74 -26.97
CA LEU A 52 20.74 -15.02 -25.73
C LEU A 52 19.53 -14.32 -25.08
N GLN A 53 18.49 -14.00 -25.87
CA GLN A 53 17.34 -13.20 -25.44
C GLN A 53 16.55 -13.82 -24.28
N ASN A 54 16.53 -15.13 -24.16
CA ASN A 54 15.70 -15.85 -23.19
C ASN A 54 16.49 -16.51 -22.04
N ASN A 55 17.81 -16.29 -21.95
CA ASN A 55 18.62 -16.90 -20.92
C ASN A 55 19.32 -15.86 -20.05
N PRO A 56 18.90 -15.65 -18.80
CA PRO A 56 19.48 -14.67 -17.88
C PRO A 56 20.99 -14.87 -17.60
N LEU A 57 21.51 -16.07 -17.83
CA LEU A 57 22.94 -16.38 -17.66
C LEU A 57 23.83 -15.63 -18.67
N PHE A 58 23.24 -15.09 -19.74
CA PHE A 58 23.96 -14.35 -20.77
C PHE A 58 23.72 -12.83 -20.71
N PHE A 59 23.02 -12.31 -19.70
CA PHE A 59 22.77 -10.87 -19.54
C PHE A 59 23.98 -10.11 -18.97
N TYR A 60 25.14 -10.26 -19.63
CA TYR A 60 26.35 -9.51 -19.32
C TYR A 60 26.67 -8.51 -20.44
N PHE A 61 27.14 -7.33 -20.07
CA PHE A 61 27.59 -6.30 -21.02
C PHE A 61 28.59 -6.82 -22.07
N ALA A 62 29.41 -7.78 -21.68
CA ALA A 62 30.41 -8.37 -22.57
C ALA A 62 29.81 -9.13 -23.75
N TYR A 63 28.60 -9.70 -23.59
CA TYR A 63 27.95 -10.49 -24.63
C TYR A 63 27.08 -9.68 -25.58
N ALA A 64 26.83 -8.41 -25.27
CA ALA A 64 26.14 -7.53 -26.21
C ALA A 64 27.11 -7.17 -27.36
N THR A 65 26.65 -7.31 -28.63
CA THR A 65 27.46 -7.06 -29.81
C THR A 65 27.92 -5.62 -29.96
N SER A 66 29.01 -5.37 -30.68
CA SER A 66 29.79 -4.13 -30.65
C SER A 66 29.14 -2.90 -31.27
N ASP A 67 28.11 -3.09 -32.12
CA ASP A 67 27.49 -1.99 -32.88
C ASP A 67 26.27 -1.38 -32.18
N ALA A 68 26.10 -1.71 -30.92
CA ALA A 68 25.00 -1.24 -30.11
C ALA A 68 25.17 0.21 -29.65
N THR A 69 24.09 0.94 -29.58
CA THR A 69 24.03 2.24 -28.91
C THR A 69 24.48 2.05 -27.46
N LYS A 70 25.54 2.74 -27.10
CA LYS A 70 26.09 2.74 -25.73
C LYS A 70 25.60 4.00 -25.06
N ASP A 71 24.62 3.84 -24.17
CA ASP A 71 24.20 4.92 -23.30
C ASP A 71 24.79 4.71 -21.91
N VAL A 72 25.65 5.62 -21.51
CA VAL A 72 26.13 5.69 -20.12
C VAL A 72 25.58 6.99 -19.55
N SER A 73 24.78 6.87 -18.51
CA SER A 73 24.26 8.02 -17.79
C SER A 73 24.69 7.95 -16.33
N GLY A 74 25.06 9.08 -15.81
CA GLY A 74 25.40 9.27 -14.41
C GLY A 74 25.28 10.75 -14.10
N GLY A 75 24.92 11.08 -12.90
CA GLY A 75 24.74 12.45 -12.47
C GLY A 75 25.42 12.72 -11.14
N GLU A 76 25.39 13.98 -10.74
CA GLU A 76 25.81 14.36 -9.41
C GLU A 76 24.99 13.64 -8.33
N PRO A 77 25.60 13.31 -7.17
CA PRO A 77 24.87 12.71 -6.09
C PRO A 77 23.66 13.56 -5.65
N SER A 78 22.51 12.92 -5.55
CA SER A 78 21.34 13.55 -4.94
C SER A 78 21.41 13.43 -3.43
N TYR A 79 21.00 14.48 -2.74
CA TYR A 79 20.96 14.53 -1.28
C TYR A 79 19.53 14.74 -0.81
N SER A 80 19.14 14.01 0.25
CA SER A 80 17.91 14.26 1.00
C SER A 80 18.28 14.36 2.47
N ARG A 81 18.00 15.50 3.08
CA ARG A 81 18.33 15.80 4.47
C ARG A 81 17.06 16.06 5.27
N LYS A 82 17.06 15.60 6.50
CA LYS A 82 15.97 15.87 7.46
C LYS A 82 16.57 16.26 8.79
N LEU A 83 15.93 17.22 9.45
CA LEU A 83 16.25 17.65 10.79
C LEU A 83 14.98 17.61 11.62
N ALA A 84 15.06 17.08 12.84
CA ALA A 84 13.93 17.04 13.74
C ALA A 84 14.32 17.40 15.17
N TYR A 85 13.41 18.08 15.84
CA TYR A 85 13.42 18.28 17.30
C TYR A 85 12.16 17.65 17.86
N PHE A 86 12.29 16.93 18.97
CA PHE A 86 11.15 16.26 19.57
C PHE A 86 11.22 16.26 21.09
N GLY A 87 10.03 16.29 21.70
CA GLY A 87 9.85 16.16 23.12
C GLY A 87 8.69 15.23 23.44
N ARG A 88 8.79 14.45 24.53
CA ARG A 88 7.74 13.59 25.03
C ARG A 88 7.72 13.59 26.55
N LEU A 89 6.53 13.80 27.09
CA LEU A 89 6.24 13.66 28.51
C LEU A 89 5.32 12.47 28.71
N ASN A 90 5.77 11.50 29.47
CA ASN A 90 4.95 10.39 29.96
C ASN A 90 4.67 10.63 31.45
N TYR A 91 3.44 10.44 31.84
CA TYR A 91 3.00 10.54 33.22
C TYR A 91 2.13 9.34 33.58
N ASP A 92 2.41 8.77 34.75
CA ASP A 92 1.63 7.69 35.33
C ASP A 92 1.32 8.04 36.80
N TYR A 93 0.08 7.82 37.18
CA TYR A 93 -0.34 7.93 38.56
C TYR A 93 -0.83 6.59 39.09
N ALA A 94 -0.08 6.03 40.00
CA ALA A 94 -0.41 4.80 40.74
C ALA A 94 -0.65 3.56 39.85
N GLY A 95 -0.15 3.53 38.60
CA GLY A 95 -0.46 2.48 37.63
C GLY A 95 -1.92 2.47 37.18
N LYS A 96 -2.67 3.56 37.40
CA LYS A 96 -4.10 3.67 37.10
C LYS A 96 -4.37 4.64 35.97
N TYR A 97 -3.83 5.86 36.07
CA TYR A 97 -4.06 6.93 35.11
C TYR A 97 -2.75 7.24 34.39
N MET A 98 -2.78 7.14 33.09
CA MET A 98 -1.64 7.35 32.23
C MET A 98 -1.93 8.48 31.26
N ALA A 99 -0.95 9.37 31.07
CA ALA A 99 -1.02 10.43 30.07
C ALA A 99 0.32 10.55 29.36
N GLN A 100 0.27 10.73 28.06
CA GLN A 100 1.44 11.04 27.25
C GLN A 100 1.13 12.24 26.38
N PHE A 101 2.08 13.17 26.34
CA PHE A 101 2.11 14.27 25.38
C PHE A 101 3.41 14.20 24.60
N SER A 102 3.35 14.38 23.29
CA SER A 102 4.53 14.51 22.44
C SER A 102 4.36 15.63 21.42
N LEU A 103 5.46 16.28 21.09
CA LEU A 103 5.55 17.25 20.01
C LEU A 103 6.82 16.95 19.21
N ARG A 104 6.66 16.87 17.89
CA ARG A 104 7.76 16.72 16.96
C ARG A 104 7.73 17.84 15.93
N ALA A 105 8.86 18.50 15.74
CA ALA A 105 9.09 19.50 14.70
C ALA A 105 10.08 18.93 13.69
N ASP A 106 9.66 18.73 12.45
CA ASP A 106 10.47 18.17 11.37
C ASP A 106 10.70 19.20 10.27
N ALA A 107 11.94 19.34 9.82
CA ALA A 107 12.29 20.15 8.67
C ALA A 107 12.58 19.25 7.46
N ALA A 108 11.85 19.43 6.36
CA ALA A 108 12.15 18.83 5.09
C ALA A 108 13.37 19.48 4.42
N ASP A 109 14.03 18.75 3.50
CA ASP A 109 15.09 19.31 2.66
C ASP A 109 14.54 20.46 1.79
N LEU A 110 15.40 21.45 1.48
CA LEU A 110 15.05 22.55 0.57
C LEU A 110 14.78 22.08 -0.87
N SER A 111 15.28 20.92 -1.24
CA SER A 111 14.91 20.31 -2.52
C SER A 111 13.45 19.86 -2.55
N VAL A 112 12.84 19.56 -1.39
CA VAL A 112 11.49 19.01 -1.28
C VAL A 112 10.44 20.10 -1.09
N LEU A 113 10.68 21.03 -0.16
CA LEU A 113 9.75 22.12 0.16
C LEU A 113 10.46 23.48 0.19
N PRO A 114 9.75 24.58 -0.15
CA PRO A 114 10.29 25.93 -0.06
C PRO A 114 10.61 26.30 1.41
N LYS A 115 11.51 27.24 1.60
CA LYS A 115 12.04 27.64 2.92
C LYS A 115 10.94 27.94 3.96
N GLU A 116 9.88 28.57 3.52
CA GLU A 116 8.75 29.04 4.34
C GLU A 116 7.81 27.89 4.78
N LYS A 117 7.80 26.76 4.03
CA LYS A 117 6.87 25.63 4.25
C LYS A 117 7.58 24.35 4.72
N ARG A 118 8.90 24.38 4.92
CA ARG A 118 9.70 23.16 5.21
C ARG A 118 9.51 22.60 6.62
N TRP A 119 9.09 23.41 7.59
CA TRP A 119 8.83 22.97 8.96
C TRP A 119 7.41 22.47 9.13
N GLY A 120 7.28 21.22 9.62
CA GLY A 120 6.03 20.62 10.06
C GLY A 120 6.05 20.39 11.58
N TYR A 121 4.90 20.59 12.24
CA TYR A 121 4.73 20.40 13.67
C TYR A 121 3.66 19.36 13.94
N PHE A 122 4.01 18.31 14.67
CA PHE A 122 3.18 17.12 14.83
C PHE A 122 2.98 16.82 16.32
N PRO A 123 1.94 17.39 16.95
CA PRO A 123 1.55 17.07 18.32
C PRO A 123 0.82 15.73 18.39
N ALA A 124 0.95 15.04 19.55
CA ALA A 124 0.11 13.92 19.90
C ALA A 124 -0.13 13.84 21.41
N VAL A 125 -1.32 13.36 21.77
CA VAL A 125 -1.75 13.14 23.16
C VAL A 125 -2.37 11.76 23.25
N SER A 126 -2.05 11.01 24.32
CA SER A 126 -2.75 9.78 24.65
C SER A 126 -3.06 9.70 26.13
N LEU A 127 -4.21 9.11 26.44
CA LEU A 127 -4.71 8.90 27.79
C LEU A 127 -5.03 7.41 27.98
N GLY A 128 -4.76 6.92 29.18
CA GLY A 128 -5.08 5.56 29.57
C GLY A 128 -5.61 5.50 31.00
N TRP A 129 -6.65 4.69 31.20
CA TRP A 129 -7.18 4.41 32.50
C TRP A 129 -7.27 2.90 32.72
N VAL A 130 -6.47 2.40 33.66
CA VAL A 130 -6.50 0.98 34.07
C VAL A 130 -7.59 0.80 35.14
N ILE A 131 -8.81 0.58 34.70
CA ILE A 131 -10.00 0.44 35.54
C ILE A 131 -9.85 -0.74 36.50
N SER A 132 -9.24 -1.83 36.04
CA SER A 132 -9.02 -3.02 36.88
C SER A 132 -8.15 -2.76 38.13
N ASN A 133 -7.38 -1.65 38.15
CA ASN A 133 -6.59 -1.26 39.30
C ASN A 133 -7.39 -0.41 40.31
N GLU A 134 -8.66 -0.12 40.03
CA GLU A 134 -9.52 0.62 40.96
C GLU A 134 -10.08 -0.28 42.07
N LYS A 135 -10.25 0.29 43.28
CA LYS A 135 -10.75 -0.47 44.43
C LYS A 135 -12.12 -1.10 44.19
N PHE A 136 -12.99 -0.43 43.44
CA PHE A 136 -14.33 -0.98 43.15
C PHE A 136 -14.29 -2.20 42.22
N MET A 137 -13.15 -2.46 41.54
CA MET A 137 -12.95 -3.62 40.66
C MET A 137 -12.30 -4.83 41.37
N GLU A 138 -11.90 -4.74 42.62
CA GLU A 138 -11.23 -5.82 43.33
C GLU A 138 -12.04 -7.13 43.31
N LYS A 139 -13.36 -7.04 43.41
CA LYS A 139 -14.26 -8.22 43.39
C LYS A 139 -14.39 -8.88 42.00
N THR A 140 -14.00 -8.18 40.93
CA THR A 140 -14.12 -8.71 39.55
C THR A 140 -12.84 -9.39 39.07
N GLN A 141 -11.74 -9.30 39.81
CA GLN A 141 -10.42 -9.80 39.40
C GLN A 141 -10.39 -11.31 39.10
N ASN A 142 -11.30 -12.09 39.71
CA ASN A 142 -11.40 -13.52 39.47
C ASN A 142 -11.81 -13.89 38.04
N TRP A 143 -12.57 -13.02 37.35
CA TRP A 143 -13.03 -13.24 35.98
C TRP A 143 -12.56 -12.16 35.00
N LEU A 144 -12.38 -10.93 35.45
CA LEU A 144 -11.85 -9.79 34.65
C LEU A 144 -10.54 -9.32 35.30
N SER A 145 -9.42 -9.89 34.87
CA SER A 145 -8.10 -9.65 35.47
C SER A 145 -7.47 -8.32 35.01
N HIS A 146 -7.89 -7.79 33.86
CA HIS A 146 -7.40 -6.51 33.35
C HIS A 146 -8.47 -5.84 32.51
N LEU A 147 -8.66 -4.52 32.76
CA LEU A 147 -9.48 -3.65 31.93
C LEU A 147 -8.80 -2.28 31.86
N LYS A 148 -8.45 -1.87 30.64
CA LYS A 148 -7.84 -0.57 30.35
C LYS A 148 -8.62 0.13 29.26
N LEU A 149 -9.03 1.38 29.48
CA LEU A 149 -9.52 2.27 28.44
C LEU A 149 -8.37 3.08 27.87
N ARG A 150 -8.45 3.36 26.58
CA ARG A 150 -7.46 4.16 25.83
C ARG A 150 -8.15 5.20 24.97
N ALA A 151 -7.59 6.41 24.94
CA ALA A 151 -7.95 7.43 23.97
C ALA A 151 -6.69 8.14 23.51
N SER A 152 -6.58 8.37 22.21
CA SER A 152 -5.46 9.12 21.66
C SER A 152 -5.89 10.01 20.49
N TRP A 153 -5.17 11.10 20.34
CA TRP A 153 -5.22 11.99 19.20
C TRP A 153 -3.79 12.36 18.82
N GLY A 154 -3.52 12.42 17.52
CA GLY A 154 -2.19 12.84 17.06
C GLY A 154 -2.16 13.19 15.59
N GLN A 155 -1.10 13.91 15.21
CA GLN A 155 -0.82 14.30 13.84
C GLN A 155 0.53 13.75 13.38
N ASN A 156 0.59 13.37 12.09
CA ASN A 156 1.80 13.00 11.39
C ASN A 156 1.87 13.72 10.05
N GLY A 157 3.08 14.09 9.64
CA GLY A 157 3.34 14.71 8.34
C GLY A 157 4.02 13.78 7.36
N SER A 158 3.74 13.96 6.07
CA SER A 158 4.42 13.26 4.97
C SER A 158 4.79 14.24 3.85
N THR A 159 5.95 14.00 3.24
CA THR A 159 6.40 14.63 1.98
C THR A 159 6.83 13.55 0.99
N ALA A 160 6.44 12.28 1.23
CA ALA A 160 6.93 11.13 0.46
C ALA A 160 6.53 11.16 -1.01
N SER A 161 5.43 11.85 -1.35
CA SER A 161 4.94 12.01 -2.72
C SER A 161 5.64 13.13 -3.50
N LEU A 162 6.54 13.90 -2.87
CA LEU A 162 7.25 15.01 -3.49
C LEU A 162 8.63 14.59 -4.02
N GLY A 163 8.88 14.95 -5.26
CA GLY A 163 10.21 14.91 -5.88
C GLY A 163 11.02 16.18 -5.60
N GLY A 164 12.25 16.22 -6.11
CA GLY A 164 13.12 17.38 -5.93
C GLY A 164 12.66 18.61 -6.72
N TYR A 165 12.68 19.77 -6.06
CA TYR A 165 12.44 21.11 -6.62
C TYR A 165 11.10 21.31 -7.34
N GLN A 166 10.09 20.49 -7.07
CA GLN A 166 8.76 20.62 -7.67
C GLN A 166 8.02 21.91 -7.25
N TRP A 167 8.48 22.57 -6.20
CA TRP A 167 7.98 23.87 -5.78
C TRP A 167 8.53 25.03 -6.64
N ASN A 168 9.57 24.78 -7.45
CA ASN A 168 10.20 25.77 -8.31
C ASN A 168 9.89 25.48 -9.79
N VAL A 169 10.05 26.47 -10.63
CA VAL A 169 9.92 26.32 -12.09
C VAL A 169 11.11 25.52 -12.60
N SER A 170 10.84 24.42 -13.29
CA SER A 170 11.88 23.66 -14.00
C SER A 170 12.05 24.19 -15.41
N ILE A 171 13.29 24.29 -15.86
CA ILE A 171 13.63 24.67 -17.23
C ILE A 171 14.06 23.39 -17.96
N GLY A 172 13.41 23.09 -19.05
CA GLY A 172 13.69 21.92 -19.89
C GLY A 172 14.13 22.30 -21.28
N ASN A 173 14.84 21.41 -21.97
CA ASN A 173 15.11 21.53 -23.39
C ASN A 173 13.81 21.27 -24.16
N ILE A 174 13.40 22.23 -25.00
CA ILE A 174 12.17 22.17 -25.82
C ILE A 174 12.44 21.77 -27.27
N GLY A 175 13.68 21.43 -27.60
CA GLY A 175 14.11 21.05 -28.96
C GLY A 175 15.25 21.91 -29.48
N HIS A 176 15.52 21.76 -30.76
CA HIS A 176 16.56 22.50 -31.45
C HIS A 176 15.94 23.55 -32.37
N LEU A 177 16.42 24.76 -32.27
CA LEU A 177 16.13 25.81 -33.20
C LEU A 177 17.24 25.83 -34.28
N ALA A 178 16.89 25.69 -35.54
CA ALA A 178 17.82 25.90 -36.64
C ALA A 178 17.98 27.39 -36.88
N VAL A 179 19.18 27.89 -36.71
CA VAL A 179 19.52 29.30 -36.95
C VAL A 179 20.67 29.33 -37.98
N GLY A 180 20.53 30.09 -39.05
CA GLY A 180 21.55 30.21 -40.10
C GLY A 180 20.93 30.55 -41.44
N ASP A 181 21.78 30.90 -42.38
CA ASP A 181 21.42 31.29 -43.73
C ASP A 181 22.06 30.35 -44.77
N ASN A 182 21.34 30.02 -45.84
CA ASN A 182 21.86 29.34 -47.04
C ASN A 182 22.75 28.11 -46.85
N ASN A 183 22.25 27.05 -46.20
CA ASN A 183 22.93 25.76 -45.93
C ASN A 183 23.92 25.72 -44.77
N ASP A 184 24.06 26.76 -43.98
CA ASP A 184 24.90 26.77 -42.78
C ASP A 184 24.00 26.88 -41.54
N PHE A 185 23.34 25.75 -41.17
CA PHE A 185 22.43 25.71 -40.04
C PHE A 185 23.15 25.32 -38.74
N TYR A 186 23.05 26.18 -37.74
CA TYR A 186 23.43 25.84 -36.37
C TYR A 186 22.21 25.41 -35.59
N TYR A 187 22.28 24.25 -34.95
CA TYR A 187 21.24 23.77 -34.05
C TYR A 187 21.51 24.29 -32.64
N ILE A 188 20.70 25.24 -32.21
CA ILE A 188 20.78 25.80 -30.86
C ILE A 188 19.72 25.10 -29.99
N ASN A 189 20.12 24.60 -28.82
CA ASN A 189 19.19 24.08 -27.86
C ASN A 189 18.26 25.17 -27.34
N GLY A 190 16.98 25.01 -27.56
CA GLY A 190 15.95 25.87 -26.98
C GLY A 190 15.63 25.41 -25.54
N TYR A 191 15.55 26.35 -24.62
CA TYR A 191 15.16 26.09 -23.24
C TYR A 191 13.96 26.94 -22.88
N ALA A 192 12.96 26.31 -22.24
CA ALA A 192 11.78 27.00 -21.72
C ALA A 192 11.35 26.38 -20.40
N PRO A 193 10.48 27.04 -19.61
CA PRO A 193 9.84 26.46 -18.47
C PRO A 193 9.10 25.18 -18.87
N SER A 194 9.43 24.05 -18.21
CA SER A 194 8.80 22.75 -18.43
C SER A 194 7.77 22.39 -17.34
N SER A 195 7.75 23.14 -16.24
CA SER A 195 6.75 23.03 -15.18
C SER A 195 6.40 24.41 -14.62
N THR A 196 5.22 24.52 -14.02
CA THR A 196 4.75 25.79 -13.45
C THR A 196 5.41 26.15 -12.12
N GLY A 197 5.97 25.18 -11.40
CA GLY A 197 6.37 25.35 -10.00
C GLY A 197 5.18 25.61 -9.07
N ASN A 198 5.30 25.26 -7.80
CA ASN A 198 4.27 25.54 -6.79
C ASN A 198 4.89 25.88 -5.44
N ARG A 199 5.02 27.16 -5.13
CA ARG A 199 5.59 27.65 -3.85
C ARG A 199 4.68 27.47 -2.63
N GLU A 200 3.39 27.10 -2.84
CA GLU A 200 2.45 26.81 -1.77
C GLU A 200 2.50 25.35 -1.31
N LEU A 201 3.35 24.52 -1.93
CA LEU A 201 3.55 23.14 -1.50
C LEU A 201 3.94 23.07 -0.02
N LYS A 202 3.22 22.23 0.70
CA LYS A 202 3.40 21.98 2.15
C LYS A 202 3.28 20.50 2.47
N TRP A 203 3.50 20.18 3.73
CA TRP A 203 3.32 18.84 4.27
C TRP A 203 1.89 18.35 4.07
N GLU A 204 1.73 17.11 3.62
CA GLU A 204 0.53 16.34 3.80
C GLU A 204 0.41 15.98 5.28
N THR A 205 -0.74 16.17 5.90
CA THR A 205 -0.95 15.94 7.32
C THR A 205 -2.02 14.87 7.54
N SER A 206 -1.68 13.82 8.28
CA SER A 206 -2.64 12.85 8.79
C SER A 206 -2.95 13.13 10.26
N GLU A 207 -4.22 13.32 10.57
CA GLU A 207 -4.77 13.50 11.92
C GLU A 207 -5.59 12.26 12.28
N GLN A 208 -5.34 11.65 13.44
CA GLN A 208 -6.03 10.43 13.84
C GLN A 208 -6.53 10.52 15.28
N ILE A 209 -7.76 10.07 15.48
CA ILE A 209 -8.36 9.81 16.79
C ILE A 209 -8.54 8.30 16.93
N ASN A 210 -8.11 7.74 18.06
CA ASN A 210 -8.36 6.36 18.45
C ASN A 210 -9.00 6.34 19.84
N ILE A 211 -10.04 5.50 19.99
CA ILE A 211 -10.67 5.20 21.28
C ILE A 211 -10.84 3.69 21.35
N GLY A 212 -10.34 3.09 22.42
CA GLY A 212 -10.37 1.62 22.54
C GLY A 212 -10.26 1.14 23.97
N PHE A 213 -10.35 -0.17 24.11
CA PHE A 213 -10.14 -0.84 25.38
C PHE A 213 -9.40 -2.16 25.21
N ASP A 214 -8.69 -2.55 26.27
CA ASP A 214 -8.05 -3.87 26.43
C ASP A 214 -8.68 -4.57 27.63
N ALA A 215 -9.17 -5.78 27.43
CA ALA A 215 -9.73 -6.61 28.49
C ALA A 215 -9.07 -8.00 28.51
N ARG A 216 -8.85 -8.54 29.73
CA ARG A 216 -8.35 -9.89 29.93
C ARG A 216 -9.23 -10.60 30.96
N PHE A 217 -9.69 -11.78 30.59
CA PHE A 217 -10.62 -12.56 31.38
C PHE A 217 -10.02 -13.90 31.75
N LEU A 218 -10.61 -14.55 32.77
CA LEU A 218 -10.33 -15.92 33.16
C LEU A 218 -8.83 -16.21 33.37
N ASN A 219 -8.17 -15.38 34.17
CA ASN A 219 -6.72 -15.47 34.41
C ASN A 219 -5.89 -15.35 33.12
N ASN A 220 -6.24 -14.38 32.24
CA ASN A 220 -5.62 -14.13 30.96
C ASN A 220 -5.78 -15.25 29.91
N ARG A 221 -6.73 -16.15 30.05
CA ARG A 221 -7.04 -17.13 29.01
C ARG A 221 -7.73 -16.47 27.82
N LEU A 222 -8.67 -15.57 28.06
CA LEU A 222 -9.38 -14.81 27.06
C LEU A 222 -8.88 -13.35 27.05
N THR A 223 -8.47 -12.87 25.90
CA THR A 223 -8.06 -11.49 25.66
C THR A 223 -8.96 -10.85 24.61
N LEU A 224 -9.38 -9.62 24.84
CA LEU A 224 -10.18 -8.83 23.90
C LEU A 224 -9.61 -7.42 23.83
N SER A 225 -9.29 -6.97 22.64
CA SER A 225 -8.96 -5.56 22.35
C SER A 225 -9.92 -5.05 21.28
N ALA A 226 -10.44 -3.85 21.46
CA ALA A 226 -11.28 -3.22 20.45
C ALA A 226 -10.95 -1.73 20.38
N ASP A 227 -10.81 -1.22 19.16
CA ASP A 227 -10.49 0.16 18.86
C ASP A 227 -11.42 0.70 17.77
N TYR A 228 -11.90 1.91 17.97
CA TYR A 228 -12.45 2.74 16.92
C TYR A 228 -11.41 3.76 16.50
N PHE A 229 -11.14 3.86 15.20
CA PHE A 229 -10.26 4.88 14.65
C PHE A 229 -10.99 5.78 13.66
N ASN A 230 -10.55 7.05 13.60
CA ASN A 230 -10.92 8.00 12.57
C ASN A 230 -9.66 8.78 12.17
N LYS A 231 -9.15 8.47 10.97
CA LYS A 231 -7.97 9.09 10.38
C LYS A 231 -8.38 9.99 9.24
N LYS A 232 -8.01 11.27 9.31
CA LYS A 232 -8.20 12.26 8.26
C LYS A 232 -6.84 12.64 7.67
N THR A 233 -6.63 12.35 6.39
CA THR A 233 -5.47 12.87 5.65
C THR A 233 -5.90 14.17 4.98
N LYS A 234 -5.26 15.27 5.36
CA LYS A 234 -5.49 16.62 4.86
C LYS A 234 -4.35 17.04 3.95
N ASP A 235 -4.65 17.91 3.01
CA ASP A 235 -3.64 18.46 2.12
C ASP A 235 -2.89 17.37 1.33
N LEU A 236 -3.60 16.31 0.92
CA LEU A 236 -3.05 15.20 0.14
C LEU A 236 -2.34 15.75 -1.10
N ILE A 237 -1.11 15.32 -1.32
CA ILE A 237 -0.31 15.78 -2.44
C ILE A 237 -0.70 14.98 -3.68
N VAL A 238 -1.23 15.68 -4.68
CA VAL A 238 -1.67 15.10 -5.95
C VAL A 238 -0.76 15.59 -7.06
N SER A 239 -0.22 14.63 -7.82
CA SER A 239 0.61 14.85 -9.01
C SER A 239 -0.15 14.42 -10.27
N GLY A 240 0.34 14.83 -11.44
CA GLY A 240 -0.20 14.36 -12.71
C GLY A 240 -1.49 15.07 -13.15
N ILE A 241 -1.79 16.23 -12.58
CA ILE A 241 -2.90 17.07 -13.06
C ILE A 241 -2.61 17.45 -14.50
N LYS A 242 -3.52 17.10 -15.40
CA LYS A 242 -3.39 17.42 -16.83
C LYS A 242 -3.60 18.91 -17.05
N ALA A 243 -2.59 19.57 -17.58
CA ALA A 243 -2.74 20.93 -18.10
C ALA A 243 -3.46 20.89 -19.46
N SER A 244 -4.19 21.96 -19.78
CA SER A 244 -4.63 22.18 -21.15
C SER A 244 -3.40 22.23 -22.08
N THR A 245 -3.50 21.63 -23.26
CA THR A 245 -2.42 21.66 -24.26
C THR A 245 -2.01 23.09 -24.66
N VAL A 246 -2.89 24.06 -24.46
CA VAL A 246 -2.61 25.49 -24.68
C VAL A 246 -1.56 26.05 -23.71
N VAL A 247 -1.45 25.47 -22.51
CA VAL A 247 -0.48 25.92 -21.48
C VAL A 247 0.96 25.51 -21.83
N GLY A 248 1.14 24.41 -22.56
CA GLY A 248 2.44 23.90 -23.00
C GLY A 248 3.36 23.37 -21.89
N ASN A 249 2.92 23.40 -20.61
CA ASN A 249 3.68 23.00 -19.44
C ASN A 249 2.95 21.93 -18.63
N THR A 250 3.69 21.19 -17.81
CA THR A 250 3.10 20.31 -16.80
C THR A 250 2.81 21.07 -15.50
N PHE A 251 1.73 20.76 -14.82
CA PHE A 251 1.48 21.29 -13.49
C PHE A 251 2.35 20.59 -12.45
N SER A 252 2.93 21.38 -11.57
CA SER A 252 3.55 20.87 -10.35
C SER A 252 2.51 20.25 -9.43
N PRO A 253 2.90 19.31 -8.53
CA PRO A 253 2.01 18.78 -7.52
C PRO A 253 1.32 19.88 -6.72
N VAL A 254 0.12 19.61 -6.26
CA VAL A 254 -0.67 20.51 -5.41
C VAL A 254 -1.17 19.76 -4.19
N ASN A 255 -1.36 20.47 -3.09
CA ASN A 255 -2.08 19.94 -1.92
C ASN A 255 -3.57 20.06 -2.21
N ALA A 256 -4.18 19.02 -2.81
CA ALA A 256 -5.46 19.14 -3.51
C ALA A 256 -6.61 18.32 -2.92
N GLY A 257 -6.38 17.48 -1.91
CA GLY A 257 -7.45 16.61 -1.45
C GLY A 257 -7.41 16.26 0.03
N ASN A 258 -8.57 15.85 0.55
CA ASN A 258 -8.69 15.27 1.88
C ASN A 258 -9.39 13.91 1.78
N VAL A 259 -8.90 12.94 2.57
CA VAL A 259 -9.46 11.59 2.65
C VAL A 259 -9.71 11.25 4.11
N THR A 260 -10.86 10.66 4.38
CA THR A 260 -11.20 10.12 5.70
C THR A 260 -11.24 8.61 5.66
N ASN A 261 -10.56 7.98 6.61
CA ASN A 261 -10.57 6.55 6.88
C ASN A 261 -11.08 6.32 8.29
N LYS A 262 -12.15 5.55 8.46
CA LYS A 262 -12.71 5.23 9.77
C LYS A 262 -13.12 3.76 9.82
N GLY A 263 -13.01 3.16 11.01
CA GLY A 263 -13.36 1.76 11.17
C GLY A 263 -13.22 1.28 12.59
N LEU A 264 -13.45 -0.01 12.73
CA LEU A 264 -13.30 -0.76 13.99
C LEU A 264 -12.21 -1.81 13.79
N GLU A 265 -11.35 -1.96 14.78
CA GLU A 265 -10.36 -3.02 14.89
C GLU A 265 -10.69 -3.84 16.13
N ILE A 266 -10.82 -5.15 15.98
CA ILE A 266 -11.12 -6.07 17.08
C ILE A 266 -10.11 -7.21 17.02
N GLU A 267 -9.49 -7.52 18.16
CA GLU A 267 -8.65 -8.67 18.36
C GLU A 267 -9.21 -9.54 19.50
N LEU A 268 -9.39 -10.82 19.23
CA LEU A 268 -9.84 -11.82 20.20
C LEU A 268 -8.79 -12.93 20.30
N GLY A 269 -8.35 -13.22 21.50
CA GLY A 269 -7.40 -14.31 21.78
C GLY A 269 -7.91 -15.25 22.85
N TRP A 270 -7.77 -16.55 22.62
CA TRP A 270 -7.95 -17.59 23.60
C TRP A 270 -6.67 -18.40 23.74
N GLN A 271 -6.22 -18.66 24.95
CA GLN A 271 -5.11 -19.56 25.24
C GLN A 271 -5.39 -20.39 26.48
N ASP A 272 -5.00 -21.67 26.43
CA ASP A 272 -5.13 -22.56 27.57
C ASP A 272 -4.07 -23.67 27.54
N LYS A 273 -3.93 -24.36 28.69
CA LYS A 273 -3.03 -25.48 28.84
C LYS A 273 -3.74 -26.61 29.62
N ILE A 274 -3.76 -27.80 29.02
CA ILE A 274 -4.36 -29.01 29.57
C ILE A 274 -3.26 -30.08 29.69
N GLY A 275 -2.73 -30.25 30.89
CA GLY A 275 -1.56 -31.11 31.12
C GLY A 275 -0.34 -30.60 30.33
N ASP A 276 0.22 -31.44 29.44
CA ASP A 276 1.35 -31.10 28.58
C ASP A 276 0.92 -30.41 27.25
N PHE A 277 -0.38 -30.37 26.98
CA PHE A 277 -0.92 -29.76 25.77
C PHE A 277 -1.23 -28.28 26.01
N SER A 278 -0.61 -27.37 25.25
CA SER A 278 -0.92 -25.96 25.22
C SER A 278 -1.41 -25.54 23.83
N TYR A 279 -2.41 -24.67 23.80
CA TYR A 279 -2.94 -24.15 22.54
C TYR A 279 -3.35 -22.70 22.64
N SER A 280 -3.34 -22.00 21.51
CA SER A 280 -3.93 -20.67 21.40
C SER A 280 -4.63 -20.47 20.06
N ILE A 281 -5.69 -19.66 20.09
CA ILE A 281 -6.44 -19.20 18.94
C ILE A 281 -6.47 -17.68 19.03
N ARG A 282 -6.01 -16.99 18.00
CA ARG A 282 -6.07 -15.53 17.91
C ARG A 282 -6.70 -15.14 16.59
N GLY A 283 -7.70 -14.27 16.64
CA GLY A 283 -8.33 -13.69 15.48
C GLY A 283 -8.35 -12.19 15.58
N ASN A 284 -8.19 -11.53 14.45
CA ASN A 284 -8.39 -10.08 14.32
C ASN A 284 -9.27 -9.77 13.12
N ILE A 285 -9.98 -8.66 13.20
CA ILE A 285 -10.75 -8.07 12.11
C ILE A 285 -10.60 -6.56 12.17
N ALA A 286 -10.37 -5.94 11.00
CA ALA A 286 -10.33 -4.50 10.84
C ALA A 286 -11.30 -4.09 9.73
N THR A 287 -12.31 -3.30 10.05
CA THR A 287 -13.23 -2.70 9.08
C THR A 287 -12.68 -1.37 8.58
N LEU A 288 -12.99 -0.99 7.35
CA LEU A 288 -12.54 0.27 6.76
C LEU A 288 -13.64 0.91 5.92
N LYS A 289 -14.02 2.14 6.29
CA LYS A 289 -14.74 3.04 5.40
C LYS A 289 -13.81 4.16 4.96
N ASN A 290 -13.47 4.17 3.68
CA ASN A 290 -12.65 5.20 3.04
C ASN A 290 -13.55 6.15 2.24
N GLU A 291 -13.30 7.46 2.31
CA GLU A 291 -14.09 8.48 1.61
C GLU A 291 -13.23 9.71 1.31
N VAL A 292 -13.28 10.18 0.07
CA VAL A 292 -12.74 11.47 -0.33
C VAL A 292 -13.71 12.56 0.14
N THR A 293 -13.24 13.46 1.00
CA THR A 293 -14.10 14.49 1.62
C THR A 293 -13.91 15.87 1.03
N HIS A 294 -12.82 16.10 0.29
CA HIS A 294 -12.56 17.38 -0.37
C HIS A 294 -11.57 17.18 -1.53
N ILE A 295 -11.75 17.96 -2.58
CA ILE A 295 -10.81 18.14 -3.68
C ILE A 295 -10.70 19.65 -3.94
N HIS A 296 -9.56 20.12 -4.43
CA HIS A 296 -9.34 21.52 -4.78
C HIS A 296 -10.44 22.03 -5.73
N GLU A 297 -10.96 23.22 -5.46
CA GLU A 297 -12.15 23.79 -6.15
C GLU A 297 -12.05 23.85 -7.67
N SER A 298 -10.83 23.94 -8.22
CA SER A 298 -10.60 23.95 -9.67
C SER A 298 -10.76 22.57 -10.33
N LEU A 299 -10.99 21.50 -9.56
CA LEU A 299 -11.04 20.11 -10.04
C LEU A 299 -12.37 19.47 -9.64
N ALA A 300 -13.11 18.93 -10.60
CA ALA A 300 -14.30 18.12 -10.32
C ALA A 300 -13.92 16.71 -9.85
N ALA A 301 -12.88 16.14 -10.46
CA ALA A 301 -12.32 14.83 -10.14
C ALA A 301 -10.86 14.75 -10.63
N ILE A 302 -10.14 13.74 -10.17
CA ILE A 302 -8.76 13.47 -10.59
C ILE A 302 -8.71 12.06 -11.18
N ASP A 303 -8.30 11.96 -12.44
CA ASP A 303 -8.10 10.69 -13.11
C ASP A 303 -6.84 10.00 -12.59
N GLY A 304 -6.94 8.70 -12.30
CA GLY A 304 -5.84 7.90 -11.79
C GLY A 304 -5.18 7.03 -12.86
N THR A 305 -5.08 5.74 -12.55
CA THR A 305 -4.49 4.74 -13.45
C THR A 305 -5.27 4.62 -14.75
N SER A 306 -4.54 4.57 -15.86
CA SER A 306 -5.13 4.39 -17.19
C SER A 306 -5.00 2.93 -17.68
N LEU A 307 -6.00 2.50 -18.44
CA LEU A 307 -5.95 1.28 -19.22
C LEU A 307 -5.31 1.61 -20.58
N LEU A 308 -4.01 1.37 -20.70
CA LEU A 308 -3.26 1.64 -21.94
C LEU A 308 -3.53 3.08 -22.45
N THR A 309 -3.87 3.20 -23.74
CA THR A 309 -4.26 4.47 -24.39
C THR A 309 -5.75 4.80 -24.28
N TYR A 310 -6.55 3.90 -23.67
CA TYR A 310 -8.02 4.02 -23.61
C TYR A 310 -8.55 4.92 -22.49
N GLY A 311 -7.64 5.54 -21.72
CA GLY A 311 -7.96 6.51 -20.66
C GLY A 311 -8.06 5.91 -19.26
N ALA A 312 -8.43 6.76 -18.31
CA ALA A 312 -8.46 6.41 -16.90
C ALA A 312 -9.53 5.36 -16.57
N ILE A 313 -9.18 4.46 -15.65
CA ILE A 313 -10.05 3.41 -15.09
C ILE A 313 -10.19 3.52 -13.57
N THR A 314 -9.48 4.47 -12.96
CA THR A 314 -9.66 4.82 -11.56
C THR A 314 -9.83 6.32 -11.42
N ARG A 315 -10.59 6.75 -10.43
CA ARG A 315 -10.91 8.16 -10.22
C ARG A 315 -10.94 8.51 -8.74
N PHE A 316 -10.55 9.74 -8.44
CA PHE A 316 -10.58 10.34 -7.12
C PHE A 316 -11.59 11.48 -7.14
N GLU A 317 -12.70 11.34 -6.41
CA GLU A 317 -13.87 12.22 -6.46
C GLU A 317 -14.53 12.33 -5.09
N VAL A 318 -15.07 13.51 -4.76
CA VAL A 318 -15.71 13.77 -3.48
C VAL A 318 -16.93 12.86 -3.26
N GLY A 319 -17.05 12.29 -2.06
CA GLY A 319 -18.12 11.38 -1.67
C GLY A 319 -17.92 9.93 -2.08
N LYS A 320 -16.84 9.62 -2.79
CA LYS A 320 -16.49 8.27 -3.25
C LYS A 320 -15.27 7.73 -2.50
N PRO A 321 -15.04 6.40 -2.50
CA PRO A 321 -13.76 5.84 -2.09
C PRO A 321 -12.61 6.39 -2.94
N ALA A 322 -11.45 6.61 -2.32
CA ALA A 322 -10.27 7.07 -3.05
C ALA A 322 -9.87 6.07 -4.14
N TRP A 323 -9.75 6.53 -5.37
CA TRP A 323 -9.36 5.73 -6.53
C TRP A 323 -10.32 4.57 -6.83
N TYR A 324 -11.64 4.82 -6.68
CA TYR A 324 -12.67 3.86 -7.11
C TYR A 324 -12.54 3.54 -8.60
N PHE A 325 -13.05 2.38 -9.03
CA PHE A 325 -13.03 2.00 -10.43
C PHE A 325 -14.09 2.78 -11.21
N TYR A 326 -13.66 3.40 -12.30
CA TYR A 326 -14.45 4.30 -13.11
C TYR A 326 -14.57 3.76 -14.52
N GLY A 327 -15.80 3.48 -14.95
CA GLY A 327 -16.06 2.87 -16.24
C GLY A 327 -17.56 2.75 -16.56
N TYR A 328 -17.86 2.00 -17.60
CA TYR A 328 -19.22 1.73 -18.02
C TYR A 328 -19.86 0.64 -17.15
N ASP A 329 -21.15 0.77 -16.86
CA ASP A 329 -21.91 -0.30 -16.20
C ASP A 329 -22.38 -1.30 -17.25
N TYR A 330 -21.70 -2.47 -17.28
CA TYR A 330 -22.01 -3.57 -18.19
C TYR A 330 -23.24 -4.33 -17.72
N ILE A 331 -24.26 -4.47 -18.59
CA ILE A 331 -25.54 -5.10 -18.26
C ILE A 331 -25.78 -6.42 -18.99
N GLY A 332 -24.87 -6.86 -19.85
CA GLY A 332 -24.98 -8.13 -20.56
C GLY A 332 -24.56 -8.06 -22.02
N VAL A 333 -24.99 -9.04 -22.80
CA VAL A 333 -24.71 -9.20 -24.23
C VAL A 333 -26.03 -9.14 -25.01
N ASP A 334 -26.03 -8.52 -26.16
CA ASP A 334 -27.14 -8.60 -27.11
C ASP A 334 -27.17 -10.01 -27.73
N ASP A 335 -28.23 -10.75 -27.49
CA ASP A 335 -28.40 -12.13 -27.93
C ASP A 335 -28.34 -12.29 -29.46
N ALA A 336 -28.72 -11.27 -30.22
CA ALA A 336 -28.75 -11.32 -31.68
C ALA A 336 -27.39 -11.01 -32.31
N THR A 337 -26.60 -10.14 -31.69
CA THR A 337 -25.37 -9.61 -32.31
C THR A 337 -24.10 -9.99 -31.57
N GLY A 338 -24.18 -10.34 -30.29
CA GLY A 338 -23.04 -10.61 -29.43
C GLY A 338 -22.29 -9.35 -28.98
N GLU A 339 -22.85 -8.16 -29.22
CA GLU A 339 -22.26 -6.90 -28.75
C GLU A 339 -22.50 -6.71 -27.25
N PRO A 340 -21.56 -6.08 -26.51
CA PRO A 340 -21.77 -5.76 -25.11
C PRO A 340 -22.81 -4.64 -24.95
N LEU A 341 -23.68 -4.78 -23.96
CA LEU A 341 -24.68 -3.81 -23.58
C LEU A 341 -24.26 -3.06 -22.32
N PHE A 342 -24.47 -1.74 -22.31
CA PHE A 342 -24.13 -0.86 -21.22
C PHE A 342 -25.34 -0.05 -20.79
N ARG A 343 -25.38 0.33 -19.50
CA ARG A 343 -26.41 1.19 -18.96
C ARG A 343 -26.21 2.62 -19.46
N ASP A 344 -27.27 3.22 -19.97
CA ASP A 344 -27.37 4.64 -20.20
C ASP A 344 -27.64 5.32 -18.85
N VAL A 345 -26.58 5.92 -18.26
CA VAL A 345 -26.62 6.47 -16.90
C VAL A 345 -27.28 7.84 -16.90
N ASN A 346 -27.08 8.63 -17.95
CA ASN A 346 -27.63 9.99 -18.06
C ASN A 346 -29.00 10.06 -18.78
N GLY A 347 -29.44 8.95 -19.42
CA GLY A 347 -30.73 8.83 -20.08
C GLY A 347 -30.83 9.58 -21.41
N ASP A 348 -29.72 9.85 -22.11
CA ASP A 348 -29.70 10.61 -23.36
C ASP A 348 -29.85 9.74 -24.63
N GLY A 349 -29.92 8.41 -24.45
CA GLY A 349 -30.07 7.41 -25.52
C GLY A 349 -28.77 7.10 -26.26
N LYS A 350 -27.62 7.52 -25.76
CA LYS A 350 -26.29 7.27 -26.35
C LYS A 350 -25.33 6.79 -25.30
N ILE A 351 -24.59 5.74 -25.57
CA ILE A 351 -23.52 5.24 -24.68
C ILE A 351 -22.19 5.91 -25.02
N ASN A 352 -21.74 6.83 -24.15
CA ASN A 352 -20.51 7.60 -24.31
C ASN A 352 -19.83 7.85 -22.95
N GLU A 353 -18.79 8.68 -22.90
CA GLU A 353 -18.03 8.92 -21.67
C GLU A 353 -18.85 9.54 -20.52
N ASN A 354 -20.01 10.14 -20.81
CA ASN A 354 -20.90 10.70 -19.80
C ASN A 354 -21.69 9.61 -19.03
N ASP A 355 -21.66 8.36 -19.52
CA ASP A 355 -22.29 7.19 -18.87
C ASP A 355 -21.30 6.42 -18.00
N MET A 356 -20.05 6.87 -17.93
CA MET A 356 -19.07 6.25 -17.03
C MET A 356 -19.40 6.61 -15.58
N THR A 357 -19.36 5.62 -14.71
CA THR A 357 -19.77 5.72 -13.32
C THR A 357 -18.84 4.91 -12.39
N ASP A 358 -19.19 4.84 -11.12
CA ASP A 358 -18.58 3.99 -10.10
C ASP A 358 -18.95 2.52 -10.38
N ILE A 359 -17.97 1.69 -10.70
CA ILE A 359 -18.12 0.27 -11.04
C ILE A 359 -17.41 -0.67 -10.07
N GLY A 360 -16.89 -0.16 -8.94
CA GLY A 360 -16.23 -0.95 -7.91
C GLY A 360 -15.05 -0.26 -7.27
N LYS A 361 -14.39 -0.94 -6.35
CA LYS A 361 -13.28 -0.38 -5.55
C LYS A 361 -12.24 -1.42 -5.18
N GLY A 362 -10.96 -1.07 -5.24
CA GLY A 362 -9.86 -1.93 -4.77
C GLY A 362 -9.67 -1.93 -3.25
N ILE A 363 -10.38 -1.06 -2.50
CA ILE A 363 -10.29 -0.96 -1.04
C ILE A 363 -11.28 -1.95 -0.41
N ALA A 364 -10.77 -2.84 0.45
CA ALA A 364 -11.58 -3.80 1.18
C ALA A 364 -12.51 -3.12 2.22
N ASP A 365 -13.69 -3.70 2.43
CA ASP A 365 -14.58 -3.32 3.53
C ASP A 365 -14.03 -3.78 4.87
N PHE A 366 -13.42 -4.97 4.89
CA PHE A 366 -12.70 -5.47 6.06
C PHE A 366 -11.60 -6.46 5.69
N THR A 367 -10.58 -6.50 6.53
CA THR A 367 -9.51 -7.50 6.52
C THR A 367 -9.52 -8.28 7.82
N TYR A 368 -9.07 -9.52 7.78
CA TYR A 368 -9.06 -10.37 8.96
C TYR A 368 -7.89 -11.34 8.94
N GLY A 369 -7.50 -11.79 10.14
CA GLY A 369 -6.44 -12.76 10.34
C GLY A 369 -6.84 -13.79 11.37
N LEU A 370 -6.32 -15.02 11.21
CA LEU A 370 -6.50 -16.11 12.17
C LEU A 370 -5.17 -16.83 12.39
N THR A 371 -4.78 -16.97 13.66
CA THR A 371 -3.59 -17.74 14.06
C THR A 371 -4.01 -18.82 15.04
N LEU A 372 -3.64 -20.06 14.72
CA LEU A 372 -3.80 -21.22 15.58
C LEU A 372 -2.42 -21.73 15.98
N THR A 373 -2.18 -21.95 17.26
CA THR A 373 -0.96 -22.59 17.73
C THR A 373 -1.29 -23.75 18.66
N ALA A 374 -0.50 -24.81 18.60
CA ALA A 374 -0.58 -25.93 19.53
C ALA A 374 0.83 -26.44 19.85
N ALA A 375 1.04 -26.88 21.08
CA ALA A 375 2.31 -27.51 21.45
C ALA A 375 2.05 -28.69 22.42
N TRP A 376 2.75 -29.80 22.18
CA TRP A 376 2.66 -30.99 22.99
C TRP A 376 3.96 -31.79 22.96
N LYS A 377 4.56 -32.00 24.14
CA LYS A 377 5.76 -32.85 24.34
C LYS A 377 6.87 -32.62 23.31
N GLY A 378 7.18 -31.35 23.02
CA GLY A 378 8.24 -30.96 22.07
C GLY A 378 7.74 -30.77 20.63
N ILE A 379 6.56 -31.24 20.28
CA ILE A 379 5.90 -30.92 19.00
C ILE A 379 5.27 -29.52 19.10
N ASP A 380 5.48 -28.67 18.10
CA ASP A 380 4.79 -27.39 17.94
C ASP A 380 4.14 -27.29 16.56
N PHE A 381 2.96 -26.72 16.53
CA PHE A 381 2.17 -26.54 15.31
C PHE A 381 1.62 -25.12 15.24
N ILE A 382 1.75 -24.50 14.06
CA ILE A 382 1.25 -23.14 13.78
C ILE A 382 0.50 -23.17 12.46
N VAL A 383 -0.69 -22.57 12.44
CA VAL A 383 -1.39 -22.17 11.21
C VAL A 383 -1.71 -20.71 11.29
N PHE A 384 -1.34 -19.98 10.25
CA PHE A 384 -1.64 -18.56 10.11
C PHE A 384 -2.29 -18.30 8.77
N GLY A 385 -3.39 -17.56 8.76
CA GLY A 385 -4.09 -17.15 7.56
C GLY A 385 -4.58 -15.71 7.65
N THR A 386 -4.71 -15.08 6.48
CA THR A 386 -5.25 -13.72 6.32
C THR A 386 -6.30 -13.69 5.21
N GLY A 387 -7.23 -12.76 5.30
CA GLY A 387 -8.25 -12.56 4.30
C GLY A 387 -8.61 -11.10 4.11
N SER A 388 -9.21 -10.81 2.97
CA SER A 388 -9.76 -9.52 2.57
C SER A 388 -11.15 -9.73 1.99
N GLN A 389 -12.09 -8.85 2.29
CA GLN A 389 -13.47 -8.96 1.82
C GLN A 389 -14.03 -7.61 1.36
N GLY A 390 -14.85 -7.65 0.30
CA GLY A 390 -15.53 -6.47 -0.23
C GLY A 390 -14.63 -5.56 -1.06
N ASN A 391 -13.46 -6.03 -1.46
CA ASN A 391 -12.64 -5.40 -2.48
C ASN A 391 -12.88 -6.07 -3.83
N ASP A 392 -12.83 -5.26 -4.87
CA ASP A 392 -12.87 -5.72 -6.26
C ASP A 392 -11.46 -5.67 -6.87
N ILE A 393 -11.28 -6.45 -7.95
CA ILE A 393 -10.09 -6.42 -8.79
C ILE A 393 -10.51 -6.03 -10.20
N TYR A 394 -9.94 -4.91 -10.68
CA TYR A 394 -10.04 -4.53 -12.09
C TYR A 394 -9.01 -5.34 -12.89
N SER A 395 -9.49 -6.28 -13.69
CA SER A 395 -8.63 -7.14 -14.51
C SER A 395 -8.29 -6.47 -15.84
N CYS A 396 -7.00 -6.15 -16.03
CA CYS A 396 -6.45 -5.70 -17.32
C CYS A 396 -5.97 -6.89 -18.19
N LEU A 397 -6.29 -8.13 -17.81
CA LEU A 397 -5.88 -9.34 -18.53
C LEU A 397 -6.84 -9.69 -19.70
N ASN A 398 -7.94 -8.95 -19.82
CA ASN A 398 -8.90 -9.06 -20.92
C ASN A 398 -8.49 -8.09 -22.04
N ARG A 399 -7.57 -8.53 -22.92
CA ARG A 399 -6.98 -7.66 -23.96
C ARG A 399 -7.37 -8.12 -25.36
N VAL A 400 -7.78 -7.14 -26.20
CA VAL A 400 -8.08 -7.36 -27.61
C VAL A 400 -7.12 -6.66 -28.57
N ASP A 401 -6.29 -5.77 -28.05
CA ASP A 401 -5.25 -5.03 -28.77
C ASP A 401 -3.99 -5.87 -29.04
N TYR A 402 -3.90 -7.06 -28.44
CA TYR A 402 -2.83 -8.03 -28.66
C TYR A 402 -3.39 -9.44 -28.90
N ASN A 403 -2.74 -10.19 -29.78
CA ASN A 403 -2.97 -11.62 -29.95
C ASN A 403 -2.33 -12.40 -28.80
N VAL A 404 -2.93 -12.33 -27.63
CA VAL A 404 -2.48 -13.05 -26.42
C VAL A 404 -3.58 -13.99 -25.94
N ASN A 405 -3.20 -15.02 -25.20
CA ASN A 405 -4.15 -15.88 -24.51
C ASN A 405 -4.89 -15.06 -23.46
N GLN A 406 -6.20 -15.23 -23.41
CA GLN A 406 -7.06 -14.61 -22.38
C GLN A 406 -7.34 -15.61 -21.26
N LEU A 407 -7.70 -15.11 -20.09
CA LEU A 407 -8.19 -15.96 -19.00
C LEU A 407 -9.44 -16.73 -19.47
N THR A 408 -9.54 -17.99 -19.10
CA THR A 408 -10.68 -18.86 -19.39
C THR A 408 -12.01 -18.23 -18.95
N PHE A 409 -12.00 -17.43 -17.88
CA PHE A 409 -13.15 -16.68 -17.39
C PHE A 409 -13.80 -15.83 -18.50
N PHE A 410 -13.00 -15.08 -19.29
CA PHE A 410 -13.51 -14.21 -20.36
C PHE A 410 -13.85 -14.97 -21.66
N THR A 411 -13.58 -16.27 -21.74
CA THR A 411 -13.77 -17.05 -22.97
C THR A 411 -14.76 -18.20 -22.81
N LYS A 412 -14.95 -18.71 -21.58
CA LYS A 412 -15.74 -19.92 -21.33
C LYS A 412 -17.21 -19.74 -21.67
N ASP A 413 -17.78 -18.59 -21.38
CA ASP A 413 -19.19 -18.27 -21.63
C ASP A 413 -19.33 -17.11 -22.62
N ARG A 414 -18.46 -17.13 -23.64
CA ARG A 414 -18.49 -16.13 -24.71
C ARG A 414 -19.69 -16.36 -25.62
N TRP A 415 -20.32 -15.28 -26.03
CA TRP A 415 -21.33 -15.33 -27.08
C TRP A 415 -20.77 -15.90 -28.38
N THR A 416 -21.48 -16.84 -28.97
CA THR A 416 -21.26 -17.41 -30.30
C THR A 416 -22.61 -17.73 -30.93
N THR A 417 -22.66 -17.99 -32.23
CA THR A 417 -23.89 -18.44 -32.89
C THR A 417 -24.46 -19.74 -32.29
N ASN A 418 -23.60 -20.57 -31.64
CA ASN A 418 -24.00 -21.78 -30.93
C ASN A 418 -24.27 -21.56 -29.43
N ASN A 419 -23.93 -20.38 -28.89
CA ASN A 419 -24.18 -19.95 -27.51
C ASN A 419 -24.69 -18.49 -27.50
N PRO A 420 -25.91 -18.22 -28.02
CA PRO A 420 -26.41 -16.86 -28.19
C PRO A 420 -26.75 -16.17 -26.85
N HIS A 421 -26.83 -16.90 -25.73
CA HIS A 421 -27.09 -16.38 -24.38
C HIS A 421 -25.82 -16.34 -23.52
N GLY A 422 -24.63 -16.34 -24.15
CA GLY A 422 -23.36 -16.22 -23.45
C GLY A 422 -23.25 -14.90 -22.71
N SER A 423 -22.71 -14.92 -21.48
CA SER A 423 -22.57 -13.74 -20.64
C SER A 423 -21.39 -12.83 -21.02
N MET A 424 -20.51 -13.27 -21.90
CA MET A 424 -19.34 -12.53 -22.37
C MET A 424 -19.49 -12.13 -23.85
N PRO A 425 -19.05 -10.93 -24.26
CA PRO A 425 -19.17 -10.45 -25.62
C PRO A 425 -18.47 -11.35 -26.65
N ARG A 426 -18.90 -11.30 -27.91
CA ARG A 426 -18.19 -11.96 -29.02
C ARG A 426 -16.73 -11.46 -29.13
N ALA A 427 -15.84 -12.29 -29.66
CA ALA A 427 -14.39 -12.02 -29.69
C ALA A 427 -14.01 -10.73 -30.43
N ASN A 428 -14.76 -10.38 -31.46
CA ASN A 428 -14.56 -9.21 -32.32
C ASN A 428 -15.68 -8.20 -32.20
N ALA A 429 -16.24 -8.03 -31.01
CA ALA A 429 -17.24 -7.01 -30.75
C ALA A 429 -16.70 -5.60 -31.06
N THR A 430 -17.53 -4.77 -31.66
CA THR A 430 -17.19 -3.39 -32.04
C THR A 430 -16.85 -2.55 -30.81
N ASP A 431 -17.64 -2.72 -29.76
CA ASP A 431 -17.49 -1.98 -28.48
C ASP A 431 -16.68 -2.74 -27.43
N TYR A 432 -15.78 -3.64 -27.85
CA TYR A 432 -14.98 -4.42 -26.90
C TYR A 432 -14.06 -3.55 -26.02
N THR A 433 -13.59 -2.41 -26.53
CA THR A 433 -12.81 -1.45 -25.73
C THR A 433 -13.63 -0.81 -24.60
N LYS A 434 -14.93 -0.56 -24.82
CA LYS A 434 -15.84 -0.15 -23.75
C LYS A 434 -16.05 -1.30 -22.75
N PHE A 435 -16.16 -2.54 -23.20
CA PHE A 435 -16.24 -3.70 -22.33
C PHE A 435 -14.99 -3.82 -21.44
N MET A 436 -13.78 -3.62 -22.02
CA MET A 436 -12.55 -3.58 -21.21
C MET A 436 -12.58 -2.48 -20.13
N LYS A 437 -13.28 -1.36 -20.38
CA LYS A 437 -13.48 -0.24 -19.45
C LYS A 437 -14.81 -0.30 -18.69
N SER A 438 -15.30 -1.50 -18.40
CA SER A 438 -16.60 -1.66 -17.75
C SER A 438 -16.56 -2.56 -16.53
N SER A 439 -17.68 -2.63 -15.82
CA SER A 439 -17.90 -3.57 -14.73
C SER A 439 -17.74 -5.05 -15.16
N GLY A 440 -17.81 -5.37 -16.46
CA GLY A 440 -17.49 -6.70 -16.98
C GLY A 440 -16.01 -7.10 -16.81
N SER A 441 -15.12 -6.15 -16.57
CA SER A 441 -13.69 -6.39 -16.22
C SER A 441 -13.40 -6.24 -14.73
N VAL A 442 -14.41 -5.96 -13.90
CA VAL A 442 -14.30 -5.86 -12.44
C VAL A 442 -14.78 -7.15 -11.81
N LEU A 443 -13.94 -7.79 -11.04
CA LEU A 443 -14.14 -9.12 -10.48
C LEU A 443 -14.03 -9.08 -8.96
N ASP A 444 -14.76 -9.96 -8.26
CA ASP A 444 -14.63 -10.08 -6.80
C ASP A 444 -13.20 -10.45 -6.41
N GLY A 445 -12.58 -9.58 -5.63
CA GLY A 445 -11.22 -9.72 -5.11
C GLY A 445 -11.16 -10.30 -3.70
N SER A 446 -12.28 -10.73 -3.15
CA SER A 446 -12.35 -11.31 -1.81
C SER A 446 -11.58 -12.63 -1.73
N TYR A 447 -10.84 -12.83 -0.65
CA TYR A 447 -10.10 -14.06 -0.44
C TYR A 447 -9.85 -14.39 1.03
N PHE A 448 -9.51 -15.65 1.28
CA PHE A 448 -8.80 -16.12 2.48
C PHE A 448 -7.60 -16.95 2.06
N LYS A 449 -6.42 -16.64 2.57
CA LYS A 449 -5.17 -17.33 2.24
C LYS A 449 -4.52 -17.88 3.51
N ILE A 450 -4.18 -19.17 3.50
CA ILE A 450 -3.33 -19.76 4.53
C ILE A 450 -1.88 -19.42 4.17
N LYS A 451 -1.34 -18.45 4.91
CA LYS A 451 0.01 -17.92 4.72
C LYS A 451 1.09 -18.85 5.20
N GLN A 452 0.81 -19.60 6.29
CA GLN A 452 1.79 -20.48 6.89
C GLN A 452 1.11 -21.68 7.57
N ILE A 453 1.67 -22.86 7.34
CA ILE A 453 1.43 -24.07 8.14
C ILE A 453 2.80 -24.59 8.55
N GLN A 454 3.11 -24.59 9.83
CA GLN A 454 4.41 -25.04 10.32
C GLN A 454 4.24 -26.15 11.36
N LEU A 455 5.05 -27.18 11.23
CA LEU A 455 5.20 -28.24 12.20
C LEU A 455 6.67 -28.29 12.66
N GLY A 456 6.91 -28.21 13.96
CA GLY A 456 8.22 -28.28 14.56
C GLY A 456 8.33 -29.39 15.58
N TYR A 457 9.55 -29.85 15.83
CA TYR A 457 9.87 -30.76 16.92
C TYR A 457 11.16 -30.33 17.62
N THR A 458 11.03 -30.10 18.92
CA THR A 458 12.17 -29.80 19.81
C THR A 458 12.58 -31.07 20.54
N PHE A 459 13.82 -31.48 20.32
CA PHE A 459 14.36 -32.69 20.93
C PHE A 459 14.54 -32.52 22.44
N PRO A 460 14.27 -33.59 23.25
CA PRO A 460 14.50 -33.56 24.68
C PRO A 460 15.97 -33.29 25.04
N LYS A 461 16.20 -32.42 26.02
CA LYS A 461 17.56 -32.09 26.50
C LYS A 461 18.39 -33.31 26.92
N SER A 462 17.74 -34.41 27.38
CA SER A 462 18.41 -35.65 27.73
C SER A 462 19.16 -36.32 26.56
N LEU A 463 18.70 -36.08 25.33
CA LEU A 463 19.36 -36.56 24.12
C LEU A 463 20.42 -35.60 23.62
N THR A 464 20.12 -34.29 23.59
CA THR A 464 20.95 -33.27 22.95
C THR A 464 22.18 -32.90 23.79
N LYS A 465 22.12 -32.98 25.13
CA LYS A 465 23.25 -32.74 26.03
C LYS A 465 24.47 -33.65 25.76
N LYS A 466 24.24 -34.85 25.23
CA LYS A 466 25.34 -35.75 24.86
C LYS A 466 26.22 -35.24 23.74
N ALA A 467 25.67 -34.33 22.92
CA ALA A 467 26.33 -33.67 21.81
C ALA A 467 26.67 -32.20 22.12
N TYR A 468 26.64 -31.79 23.40
CA TYR A 468 26.87 -30.40 23.84
C TYR A 468 25.88 -29.39 23.23
N ILE A 469 24.71 -29.86 22.84
CA ILE A 469 23.64 -29.02 22.26
C ILE A 469 22.60 -28.74 23.35
N GLU A 470 22.37 -27.46 23.66
CA GLU A 470 21.39 -27.07 24.65
C GLU A 470 19.96 -27.17 24.10
N ASN A 471 19.74 -26.78 22.84
CA ASN A 471 18.45 -26.89 22.19
C ASN A 471 18.63 -27.28 20.71
N LEU A 472 17.91 -28.32 20.28
CA LEU A 472 17.80 -28.73 18.88
C LEU A 472 16.33 -28.75 18.51
N ARG A 473 15.93 -27.93 17.53
CA ARG A 473 14.60 -27.93 16.94
C ARG A 473 14.69 -28.10 15.43
N LEU A 474 13.92 -29.05 14.90
CA LEU A 474 13.68 -29.20 13.46
C LEU A 474 12.28 -28.73 13.14
N TYR A 475 12.09 -28.10 11.99
CA TYR A 475 10.76 -27.70 11.54
C TYR A 475 10.61 -27.74 10.03
N ALA A 476 9.38 -27.94 9.60
CA ALA A 476 8.95 -27.80 8.21
C ALA A 476 7.80 -26.79 8.13
N SER A 477 7.82 -25.92 7.14
CA SER A 477 6.78 -24.92 6.90
C SER A 477 6.33 -24.96 5.44
N LEU A 478 5.02 -24.87 5.23
CA LEU A 478 4.37 -24.60 3.95
C LEU A 478 3.90 -23.16 3.96
N GLU A 479 4.31 -22.36 2.96
CA GLU A 479 3.95 -20.95 2.88
C GLU A 479 3.19 -20.69 1.57
N ASP A 480 2.08 -19.92 1.66
CA ASP A 480 1.20 -19.52 0.55
C ASP A 480 0.61 -20.70 -0.26
N PHE A 481 0.37 -21.86 0.37
CA PHE A 481 -0.09 -23.05 -0.34
C PHE A 481 -1.58 -23.05 -0.69
N PHE A 482 -2.43 -22.44 0.15
CA PHE A 482 -3.87 -22.54 0.03
C PHE A 482 -4.49 -21.14 -0.04
N THR A 483 -5.16 -20.88 -1.17
CA THR A 483 -5.92 -19.65 -1.41
C THR A 483 -7.36 -20.02 -1.72
N PHE A 484 -8.30 -19.43 -0.99
CA PHE A 484 -9.73 -19.58 -1.19
C PHE A 484 -10.26 -18.24 -1.73
N THR A 485 -10.68 -18.22 -2.99
CA THR A 485 -11.13 -17.01 -3.69
C THR A 485 -12.01 -17.39 -4.88
N SER A 486 -12.90 -16.49 -5.29
CA SER A 486 -13.63 -16.55 -6.55
C SER A 486 -12.89 -15.87 -7.70
N TYR A 487 -11.81 -15.12 -7.39
CA TYR A 487 -11.02 -14.43 -8.42
C TYR A 487 -10.36 -15.42 -9.39
N PRO A 488 -10.66 -15.33 -10.71
CA PRO A 488 -10.17 -16.30 -11.70
C PRO A 488 -8.75 -16.00 -12.21
N GLY A 489 -8.13 -14.89 -11.77
CA GLY A 489 -6.76 -14.51 -12.12
C GLY A 489 -5.70 -15.31 -11.37
N PHE A 490 -4.46 -14.87 -11.46
CA PHE A 490 -3.32 -15.62 -10.91
C PHE A 490 -3.27 -15.59 -9.38
N ASP A 491 -3.52 -14.43 -8.76
CA ASP A 491 -3.49 -14.24 -7.31
C ASP A 491 -4.38 -13.05 -6.92
N PRO A 492 -5.30 -13.18 -5.95
CA PRO A 492 -6.13 -12.07 -5.50
C PRO A 492 -5.36 -11.00 -4.72
N GLU A 493 -4.11 -11.28 -4.27
CA GLU A 493 -3.23 -10.28 -3.65
C GLU A 493 -2.53 -9.43 -4.72
N VAL A 494 -3.31 -8.64 -5.45
CA VAL A 494 -2.80 -7.75 -6.50
C VAL A 494 -1.94 -6.63 -5.92
N THR A 495 -0.75 -6.42 -6.50
CA THR A 495 0.30 -5.55 -5.97
C THR A 495 0.15 -4.05 -6.28
N GLY A 496 -0.96 -3.63 -6.88
CA GLY A 496 -1.21 -2.21 -7.19
C GLY A 496 -1.20 -1.32 -5.93
N VAL A 497 -0.66 -0.12 -6.05
CA VAL A 497 -0.63 0.89 -4.97
C VAL A 497 -1.15 2.24 -5.46
N GLY A 498 -1.63 3.07 -4.53
CA GLY A 498 -2.17 4.39 -4.86
C GLY A 498 -3.34 4.30 -5.83
N SER A 499 -3.27 5.01 -6.95
CA SER A 499 -4.33 4.99 -7.98
C SER A 499 -4.47 3.66 -8.74
N ALA A 500 -3.54 2.71 -8.55
CA ALA A 500 -3.58 1.37 -9.14
C ALA A 500 -3.99 0.28 -8.14
N LEU A 501 -4.46 0.64 -6.94
CA LEU A 501 -4.90 -0.34 -5.95
C LEU A 501 -6.05 -1.19 -6.52
N GLY A 502 -5.91 -2.52 -6.46
CA GLY A 502 -6.87 -3.46 -7.01
C GLY A 502 -6.83 -3.61 -8.55
N VAL A 503 -5.89 -2.95 -9.26
CA VAL A 503 -5.75 -3.08 -10.72
C VAL A 503 -4.74 -4.18 -11.05
N ASP A 504 -5.21 -5.30 -11.63
CA ASP A 504 -4.36 -6.40 -12.08
C ASP A 504 -3.91 -6.21 -13.54
N LYS A 505 -2.64 -5.88 -13.72
CA LYS A 505 -1.95 -5.77 -15.02
C LYS A 505 -1.10 -7.01 -15.36
N GLY A 506 -1.36 -8.14 -14.74
CA GLY A 506 -0.57 -9.36 -14.85
C GLY A 506 0.47 -9.47 -13.74
N SER A 507 0.07 -9.14 -12.52
CA SER A 507 0.93 -9.29 -11.34
C SER A 507 1.40 -10.73 -11.18
N TYR A 508 2.70 -10.91 -10.92
CA TYR A 508 3.24 -12.24 -10.67
C TYR A 508 2.69 -12.80 -9.36
N PRO A 509 2.13 -14.02 -9.34
CA PRO A 509 1.54 -14.60 -8.15
C PRO A 509 2.57 -14.90 -7.06
N ASN A 510 2.16 -14.89 -5.81
CA ASN A 510 2.99 -15.33 -4.70
C ASN A 510 3.38 -16.80 -4.87
N SER A 511 4.68 -17.09 -4.77
CA SER A 511 5.19 -18.45 -4.90
C SER A 511 4.86 -19.30 -3.68
N LYS A 512 4.38 -20.51 -3.89
CA LYS A 512 4.29 -21.53 -2.84
C LYS A 512 5.69 -21.96 -2.42
N LYS A 513 5.96 -21.98 -1.11
CA LYS A 513 7.29 -22.32 -0.59
C LYS A 513 7.21 -23.46 0.41
N VAL A 514 8.17 -24.37 0.34
CA VAL A 514 8.44 -25.38 1.37
C VAL A 514 9.74 -24.99 2.03
N VAL A 515 9.70 -24.77 3.33
CA VAL A 515 10.87 -24.39 4.13
C VAL A 515 11.18 -25.51 5.12
N LEU A 516 12.41 -25.97 5.13
CA LEU A 516 12.94 -26.89 6.14
C LEU A 516 13.98 -26.14 6.96
N GLY A 517 13.89 -26.20 8.28
CA GLY A 517 14.77 -25.45 9.14
C GLY A 517 15.29 -26.24 10.33
N VAL A 518 16.48 -25.89 10.77
CA VAL A 518 17.16 -26.41 11.95
C VAL A 518 17.54 -25.23 12.84
N SER A 519 17.14 -25.28 14.10
CA SER A 519 17.54 -24.32 15.13
C SER A 519 18.41 -25.03 16.16
N LEU A 520 19.64 -24.54 16.35
CA LEU A 520 20.63 -25.07 17.27
C LEU A 520 21.03 -23.99 18.26
N THR A 521 21.07 -24.36 19.55
CA THR A 521 21.67 -23.54 20.62
C THR A 521 22.68 -24.43 21.35
N PHE A 522 23.90 -23.91 21.56
CA PHE A 522 25.00 -24.59 22.25
C PHE A 522 25.16 -24.11 23.68
#